data_9bd06692bbbd79599e93e693eed1129c
#
_entry.id   9bd06692bbbd79599e93e693eed1129c
#
_cell.length_a   1.000
_cell.length_b   1.000
_cell.length_c   1.000
_cell.angle_alpha   90.00
_cell.angle_beta   90.00
_cell.angle_gamma   90.00
#
_symmetry.space_group_name_H-M   'P 1'
#
loop_
_entity.id
_entity.type
_entity.pdbx_description
1 polymer ?
#
loop_
_entity_poly.entity_id
_entity_poly.type
_entity_poly.pdbx_seq_one_letter_code
_entity_poly.pdbx_strand_id
1 'polypeptide(L)'
;MVALSRNVKKKDAMKMLLTGEMIDAEEAKRISLINDYVVSEKLSVEVMNLAKKIASKSMKTVNIGKSAFYKQAELSLSDAYRYTSEVMAKNIMNDDAKEGIASFIEKRDPNWE
;
A
#
# COMPACT_ATOMS: atom_id res chain seq x y z
N MET A 1 -17.18 -4.42 11.60
CA MET A 1 -17.82 -3.27 10.90
C MET A 1 -16.78 -2.26 10.39
N VAL A 2 -15.98 -1.61 11.26
CA VAL A 2 -15.06 -0.52 10.87
C VAL A 2 -14.06 -0.93 9.78
N ALA A 3 -13.31 -2.02 9.98
CA ALA A 3 -12.33 -2.50 8.99
C ALA A 3 -12.96 -2.75 7.61
N LEU A 4 -14.13 -3.38 7.57
CA LEU A 4 -14.85 -3.65 6.32
C LEU A 4 -15.27 -2.36 5.62
N SER A 5 -15.97 -1.46 6.32
CA SER A 5 -16.54 -0.24 5.72
C SER A 5 -15.50 0.80 5.30
N ARG A 6 -14.26 0.69 5.78
CA ARG A 6 -13.15 1.55 5.36
C ARG A 6 -12.36 1.02 4.15
N ASN A 7 -12.52 -0.27 3.81
CA ASN A 7 -11.76 -0.90 2.73
C ASN A 7 -12.59 -1.23 1.50
N VAL A 8 -13.91 -1.40 1.64
CA VAL A 8 -14.80 -1.71 0.51
C VAL A 8 -15.84 -0.61 0.30
N LYS A 9 -16.50 -0.62 -0.86
CA LYS A 9 -17.58 0.33 -1.14
C LYS A 9 -18.71 0.16 -0.14
N LYS A 10 -19.34 1.26 0.26
CA LYS A 10 -20.41 1.26 1.29
C LYS A 10 -21.57 0.29 0.98
N LYS A 11 -21.93 0.13 -0.30
CA LYS A 11 -23.01 -0.79 -0.73
C LYS A 11 -22.61 -2.25 -0.52
N ASP A 12 -21.37 -2.62 -0.88
CA ASP A 12 -20.86 -3.98 -0.69
C ASP A 12 -20.74 -4.30 0.81
N ALA A 13 -20.18 -3.37 1.60
CA ALA A 13 -20.12 -3.50 3.05
C ALA A 13 -21.51 -3.68 3.68
N MET A 14 -22.50 -2.88 3.27
CA MET A 14 -23.85 -2.94 3.81
C MET A 14 -24.56 -4.25 3.44
N LYS A 15 -24.40 -4.71 2.17
CA LYS A 15 -24.91 -6.01 1.76
C LYS A 15 -24.39 -7.12 2.65
N MET A 16 -23.06 -7.22 2.81
CA MET A 16 -22.45 -8.24 3.67
C MET A 16 -22.93 -8.19 5.12
N LEU A 17 -23.04 -6.98 5.69
CA LEU A 17 -23.45 -6.80 7.09
C LEU A 17 -24.93 -7.14 7.32
N LEU A 18 -25.81 -6.89 6.35
CA LEU A 18 -27.24 -7.14 6.48
C LEU A 18 -27.60 -8.59 6.17
N THR A 19 -26.93 -9.21 5.21
CA THR A 19 -27.26 -10.58 4.80
C THR A 19 -26.50 -11.64 5.61
N GLY A 20 -25.32 -11.32 6.12
CA GLY A 20 -24.43 -12.29 6.76
C GLY A 20 -23.92 -13.36 5.79
N GLU A 21 -24.09 -13.16 4.47
CA GLU A 21 -23.63 -14.11 3.46
C GLU A 21 -22.10 -14.22 3.46
N MET A 22 -21.64 -15.46 3.37
CA MET A 22 -20.20 -15.73 3.14
C MET A 22 -19.86 -15.44 1.69
N ILE A 23 -18.72 -14.82 1.46
CA ILE A 23 -18.16 -14.57 0.13
C ILE A 23 -16.91 -15.40 -0.08
N ASP A 24 -16.65 -15.80 -1.32
CA ASP A 24 -15.42 -16.48 -1.71
C ASP A 24 -14.26 -15.50 -1.96
N ALA A 25 -13.08 -16.03 -2.27
CA ALA A 25 -11.88 -15.21 -2.50
C ALA A 25 -11.98 -14.36 -3.78
N GLU A 26 -12.70 -14.85 -4.80
CA GLU A 26 -12.92 -14.12 -6.04
C GLU A 26 -13.78 -12.88 -5.80
N GLU A 27 -14.88 -13.03 -5.10
CA GLU A 27 -15.75 -11.90 -4.74
C GLU A 27 -15.03 -10.94 -3.78
N ALA A 28 -14.26 -11.46 -2.81
CA ALA A 28 -13.47 -10.64 -1.90
C ALA A 28 -12.45 -9.76 -2.66
N LYS A 29 -11.80 -10.29 -3.70
CA LYS A 29 -10.94 -9.50 -4.60
C LYS A 29 -11.75 -8.50 -5.41
N ARG A 30 -12.88 -8.91 -5.99
CA ARG A 30 -13.74 -8.03 -6.79
C ARG A 30 -14.20 -6.78 -6.04
N ILE A 31 -14.55 -6.93 -4.77
CA ILE A 31 -14.98 -5.80 -3.92
C ILE A 31 -13.81 -5.06 -3.25
N SER A 32 -12.56 -5.43 -3.57
CA SER A 32 -11.33 -4.84 -3.01
C SER A 32 -11.15 -5.07 -1.50
N LEU A 33 -11.73 -6.14 -0.95
CA LEU A 33 -11.50 -6.55 0.45
C LEU A 33 -10.13 -7.18 0.63
N ILE A 34 -9.65 -7.89 -0.39
CA ILE A 34 -8.30 -8.44 -0.48
C ILE A 34 -7.62 -8.00 -1.78
N ASN A 35 -6.29 -7.99 -1.80
CA ASN A 35 -5.52 -7.57 -2.96
C ASN A 35 -5.53 -8.63 -4.07
N ASP A 36 -5.34 -9.90 -3.69
CA ASP A 36 -5.30 -11.01 -4.61
C ASP A 36 -5.65 -12.33 -3.92
N TYR A 37 -5.81 -13.38 -4.71
CA TYR A 37 -5.98 -14.75 -4.24
C TYR A 37 -5.27 -15.73 -5.17
N VAL A 38 -4.84 -16.85 -4.65
CA VAL A 38 -4.20 -17.94 -5.39
C VAL A 38 -4.63 -19.27 -4.80
N VAL A 39 -4.37 -20.37 -5.52
CA VAL A 39 -4.56 -21.72 -4.96
C VAL A 39 -3.64 -21.95 -3.76
N SER A 40 -4.08 -22.75 -2.80
CA SER A 40 -3.41 -22.94 -1.49
C SER A 40 -1.94 -23.32 -1.65
N GLU A 41 -1.59 -24.15 -2.62
CA GLU A 41 -0.23 -24.64 -2.88
C GLU A 41 0.73 -23.52 -3.29
N LYS A 42 0.22 -22.42 -3.87
CA LYS A 42 1.02 -21.28 -4.32
C LYS A 42 1.07 -20.13 -3.31
N LEU A 43 0.23 -20.17 -2.26
CA LEU A 43 0.08 -19.05 -1.34
C LEU A 43 1.40 -18.59 -0.73
N SER A 44 2.17 -19.53 -0.15
CA SER A 44 3.45 -19.20 0.49
C SER A 44 4.47 -18.61 -0.47
N VAL A 45 4.50 -19.10 -1.71
CA VAL A 45 5.43 -18.61 -2.75
C VAL A 45 5.06 -17.19 -3.15
N GLU A 46 3.78 -16.93 -3.43
CA GLU A 46 3.32 -15.60 -3.85
C GLU A 46 3.49 -14.55 -2.74
N VAL A 47 3.14 -14.91 -1.50
CA VAL A 47 3.35 -14.03 -0.34
C VAL A 47 4.82 -13.70 -0.16
N MET A 48 5.70 -14.71 -0.27
CA MET A 48 7.15 -14.50 -0.15
C MET A 48 7.71 -13.64 -1.29
N ASN A 49 7.24 -13.83 -2.51
CA ASN A 49 7.63 -13.01 -3.66
C ASN A 49 7.24 -11.54 -3.45
N LEU A 50 6.02 -11.29 -3.00
CA LEU A 50 5.55 -9.93 -2.67
C LEU A 50 6.38 -9.31 -1.53
N ALA A 51 6.63 -10.08 -0.46
CA ALA A 51 7.43 -9.63 0.68
C ALA A 51 8.86 -9.26 0.25
N LYS A 52 9.52 -10.10 -0.56
CA LYS A 52 10.85 -9.83 -1.13
C LYS A 52 10.85 -8.57 -2.00
N LYS A 53 9.81 -8.39 -2.84
CA LYS A 53 9.67 -7.20 -3.68
C LYS A 53 9.54 -5.91 -2.85
N ILE A 54 8.83 -5.96 -1.72
CA ILE A 54 8.73 -4.83 -0.80
C ILE A 54 10.07 -4.61 -0.09
N ALA A 55 10.68 -5.68 0.42
CA ALA A 55 11.97 -5.63 1.14
C ALA A 55 13.14 -5.17 0.26
N SER A 56 13.04 -5.29 -1.07
CA SER A 56 14.04 -4.76 -2.01
C SER A 56 13.98 -3.24 -2.22
N LYS A 57 13.07 -2.55 -1.56
CA LYS A 57 12.95 -1.08 -1.62
C LYS A 57 13.61 -0.44 -0.40
N SER A 58 13.95 0.85 -0.52
CA SER A 58 14.38 1.61 0.67
C SER A 58 13.34 1.51 1.78
N MET A 59 13.68 0.84 2.87
CA MET A 59 12.79 0.67 4.04
C MET A 59 12.46 2.01 4.68
N LYS A 60 13.39 2.95 4.65
CA LYS A 60 13.20 4.33 5.12
C LYS A 60 12.09 5.03 4.31
N THR A 61 12.19 4.98 2.98
CA THR A 61 11.18 5.58 2.08
C THR A 61 9.83 4.88 2.20
N VAL A 62 9.82 3.53 2.29
CA VAL A 62 8.59 2.74 2.46
C VAL A 62 7.88 3.12 3.77
N ASN A 63 8.63 3.25 4.88
CA ASN A 63 8.05 3.63 6.18
C ASN A 63 7.49 5.05 6.18
N ILE A 64 8.22 6.01 5.59
CA ILE A 64 7.75 7.39 5.43
C ILE A 64 6.47 7.42 4.60
N GLY A 65 6.47 6.78 3.43
CA GLY A 65 5.32 6.73 2.53
C GLY A 65 4.10 6.06 3.15
N LYS A 66 4.29 4.92 3.84
CA LYS A 66 3.20 4.22 4.53
C LYS A 66 2.58 5.07 5.64
N SER A 67 3.41 5.72 6.46
CA SER A 67 2.93 6.60 7.53
C SER A 67 2.17 7.80 6.97
N ALA A 68 2.69 8.42 5.90
CA ALA A 68 2.05 9.55 5.23
C ALA A 68 0.72 9.15 4.59
N PHE A 69 0.64 7.97 3.98
CA PHE A 69 -0.58 7.45 3.36
C PHE A 69 -1.75 7.38 4.35
N TYR A 70 -1.53 6.78 5.51
CA TYR A 70 -2.60 6.68 6.52
C TYR A 70 -2.95 8.03 7.15
N LYS A 71 -1.95 8.88 7.41
CA LYS A 71 -2.19 10.18 8.01
C LYS A 71 -2.98 11.10 7.07
N GLN A 72 -2.61 11.18 5.80
CA GLN A 72 -3.31 12.05 4.86
C GLN A 72 -4.78 11.63 4.62
N ALA A 73 -5.09 10.34 4.73
CA ALA A 73 -6.45 9.83 4.54
C ALA A 73 -7.46 10.35 5.57
N GLU A 74 -7.00 10.86 6.71
CA GLU A 74 -7.84 11.44 7.78
C GLU A 74 -7.90 12.98 7.73
N LEU A 75 -7.26 13.61 6.73
CA LEU A 75 -7.19 15.07 6.58
C LEU A 75 -8.21 15.58 5.56
N SER A 76 -8.49 16.89 5.61
CA SER A 76 -9.14 17.57 4.50
C SER A 76 -8.27 17.49 3.24
N LEU A 77 -8.85 17.61 2.04
CA LEU A 77 -8.10 17.52 0.79
C LEU A 77 -6.95 18.56 0.73
N SER A 78 -7.22 19.79 1.16
CA SER A 78 -6.22 20.88 1.20
C SER A 78 -5.07 20.55 2.16
N ASP A 79 -5.40 20.08 3.37
CA ASP A 79 -4.41 19.72 4.38
C ASP A 79 -3.61 18.48 3.98
N ALA A 80 -4.25 17.51 3.29
CA ALA A 80 -3.59 16.33 2.75
C ALA A 80 -2.51 16.72 1.74
N TYR A 81 -2.82 17.60 0.79
CA TYR A 81 -1.83 18.08 -0.18
C TYR A 81 -0.70 18.85 0.49
N ARG A 82 -0.99 19.75 1.42
CA ARG A 82 0.05 20.47 2.18
C ARG A 82 0.98 19.50 2.92
N TYR A 83 0.40 18.59 3.69
CA TYR A 83 1.14 17.60 4.46
C TYR A 83 2.00 16.69 3.58
N THR A 84 1.42 16.13 2.50
CA THR A 84 2.17 15.20 1.64
C THR A 84 3.26 15.91 0.84
N SER A 85 3.07 17.19 0.45
CA SER A 85 4.13 18.00 -0.17
C SER A 85 5.32 18.21 0.77
N GLU A 86 5.07 18.50 2.05
CA GLU A 86 6.14 18.62 3.05
C GLU A 86 6.86 17.30 3.28
N VAL A 87 6.13 16.18 3.34
CA VAL A 87 6.72 14.84 3.48
C VAL A 87 7.59 14.52 2.27
N MET A 88 7.11 14.79 1.06
CA MET A 88 7.84 14.56 -0.18
C MET A 88 9.12 15.42 -0.25
N ALA A 89 9.01 16.71 0.07
CA ALA A 89 10.17 17.61 0.09
C ALA A 89 11.26 17.14 1.06
N LYS A 90 10.86 16.67 2.25
CA LYS A 90 11.80 16.10 3.22
C LYS A 90 12.38 14.77 2.74
N ASN A 91 11.55 13.90 2.16
CA ASN A 91 12.00 12.58 1.70
C ASN A 91 13.03 12.69 0.56
N ILE A 92 12.86 13.61 -0.39
CA ILE A 92 13.78 13.77 -1.52
C ILE A 92 15.18 14.22 -1.09
N MET A 93 15.32 14.78 0.11
CA MET A 93 16.60 15.16 0.70
C MET A 93 17.35 13.99 1.35
N ASN A 94 16.71 12.84 1.56
CA ASN A 94 17.34 11.65 2.10
C ASN A 94 18.28 11.01 1.08
N ASP A 95 19.31 10.35 1.58
CA ASP A 95 20.33 9.71 0.74
C ASP A 95 19.76 8.55 -0.07
N ASP A 96 18.86 7.75 0.49
CA ASP A 96 18.11 6.72 -0.26
C ASP A 96 17.31 7.31 -1.44
N ALA A 97 16.72 8.50 -1.30
CA ALA A 97 16.00 9.12 -2.40
C ALA A 97 16.96 9.61 -3.50
N LYS A 98 18.11 10.16 -3.12
CA LYS A 98 19.17 10.55 -4.05
C LYS A 98 19.73 9.32 -4.78
N GLU A 99 20.00 8.24 -4.04
CA GLU A 99 20.44 6.96 -4.60
C GLU A 99 19.40 6.39 -5.58
N GLY A 100 18.12 6.41 -5.20
CA GLY A 100 17.05 5.95 -6.09
C GLY A 100 16.96 6.74 -7.40
N ILE A 101 17.18 8.05 -7.36
CA ILE A 101 17.22 8.91 -8.56
C ILE A 101 18.49 8.61 -9.37
N ALA A 102 19.65 8.54 -8.73
CA ALA A 102 20.93 8.27 -9.40
C ALA A 102 20.92 6.90 -10.09
N SER A 103 20.48 5.85 -9.38
CA SER A 103 20.41 4.50 -9.93
C SER A 103 19.46 4.41 -11.14
N PHE A 104 18.33 5.13 -11.10
CA PHE A 104 17.40 5.21 -12.23
C PHE A 104 18.03 5.86 -13.46
N ILE A 105 18.76 6.97 -13.28
CA ILE A 105 19.46 7.67 -14.38
C ILE A 105 20.57 6.79 -14.95
N GLU A 106 21.33 6.14 -14.07
CA GLU A 106 22.48 5.27 -14.42
C GLU A 106 22.05 3.87 -14.89
N LYS A 107 20.76 3.53 -14.83
CA LYS A 107 20.18 2.23 -15.21
C LYS A 107 20.84 1.05 -14.48
N ARG A 108 21.10 1.21 -13.21
CA ARG A 108 21.63 0.18 -12.30
C ARG A 108 20.67 -0.08 -11.14
N ASP A 109 20.90 -1.17 -10.43
CA ASP A 109 20.19 -1.42 -9.18
C ASP A 109 20.63 -0.44 -8.09
N PRO A 110 19.69 0.06 -7.27
CA PRO A 110 20.01 0.94 -6.16
C PRO A 110 20.65 0.17 -5.00
N ASN A 111 21.55 0.85 -4.28
CA ASN A 111 22.15 0.35 -3.06
C ASN A 111 21.59 1.15 -1.88
N TRP A 112 20.67 0.56 -1.12
CA TRP A 112 20.02 1.21 0.02
C TRP A 112 20.89 1.11 1.28
N GLU A 113 21.01 2.23 2.03
CA GLU A 113 21.69 2.28 3.33
C GLU A 113 20.80 1.83 4.51
#